data_26f49f35fe99ad2f43772a1ded867e67
#
_entry.id   26f49f35fe99ad2f43772a1ded867e67
#
_cell.length_a   1.000
_cell.length_b   1.000
_cell.length_c   1.000
_cell.angle_alpha   90.00
_cell.angle_beta   90.00
_cell.angle_gamma   90.00
#
_symmetry.space_group_name_H-M   'P 1'
#
loop_
_entity.id
_entity.type
_entity.pdbx_description
1 polymer ?
#
loop_
_entity_poly.entity_id
_entity_poly.type
_entity_poly.pdbx_seq_one_letter_code
_entity_poly.pdbx_strand_id
1 'polypeptide(L)'
;MNILLVNWQDRSNPHAGGAEIHLFEIFGRLAARGHRVRMVCSGWSGAPRSAKIDGITIDRVGGRDSFALLGRRAVRRAIAAERPDILVEDINKLPLFLATPTRLPFCAIVPHLFGATAFAEAAWPVAAVVWAAERPLPWAYRRAGFHAISESTRDDLIARGVRPERIRVIHPGVDGKHFTPGPPGRRSTSPSFLYVGRLKRYKGIAFAIRALALARRQRPDLRLEIAGTGDYRAELERLAASLQLDRAVIFHGFVSEERKIDLMRSAWANVFPSPKEGWGMTIIEASACGTPSLASDSPGLRDSVCHGETGFLVRHGDVRSLAARMLELADSPPLVARMGERARRFAETLTWERTATETEQQLKDIIAESAMG
;
A
#
# COMPACT_ATOMS: atom_id res chain seq x y z
N MET A 1 22.43 13.05 -7.65
CA MET A 1 21.47 13.12 -8.74
C MET A 1 20.47 14.25 -8.50
N ASN A 2 19.99 14.87 -9.59
CA ASN A 2 18.88 15.79 -9.57
C ASN A 2 17.62 15.01 -10.06
N ILE A 3 16.68 14.74 -9.17
CA ILE A 3 15.54 13.85 -9.40
C ILE A 3 14.27 14.68 -9.48
N LEU A 4 13.55 14.59 -10.59
CA LEU A 4 12.20 15.16 -10.72
C LEU A 4 11.18 14.06 -10.49
N LEU A 5 10.47 14.12 -9.37
CA LEU A 5 9.44 13.18 -8.97
C LEU A 5 8.05 13.73 -9.33
N VAL A 6 7.18 12.90 -9.83
CA VAL A 6 5.79 13.26 -10.16
C VAL A 6 4.85 12.28 -9.50
N ASN A 7 3.93 12.82 -8.71
CA ASN A 7 2.87 12.06 -8.06
C ASN A 7 1.56 12.86 -8.06
N TRP A 8 0.45 12.16 -7.91
CA TRP A 8 -0.86 12.83 -7.81
C TRP A 8 -1.01 13.67 -6.56
N GLN A 9 -0.36 13.28 -5.45
CA GLN A 9 -0.49 13.94 -4.15
C GLN A 9 0.84 13.90 -3.41
N ASP A 10 1.06 14.83 -2.50
CA ASP A 10 2.12 14.72 -1.49
C ASP A 10 1.57 14.18 -0.16
N ARG A 11 2.47 13.83 0.76
CA ARG A 11 2.09 13.21 2.05
C ARG A 11 1.25 14.10 2.97
N SER A 12 1.25 15.41 2.76
CA SER A 12 0.44 16.35 3.57
C SER A 12 -0.99 16.52 3.04
N ASN A 13 -1.32 15.91 1.89
CA ASN A 13 -2.67 15.94 1.36
C ASN A 13 -3.62 15.15 2.30
N PRO A 14 -4.80 15.71 2.64
CA PRO A 14 -5.78 15.01 3.50
C PRO A 14 -6.23 13.64 3.00
N HIS A 15 -6.00 13.34 1.71
CA HIS A 15 -6.33 12.06 1.09
C HIS A 15 -5.09 11.19 0.81
N ALA A 16 -3.93 11.56 1.36
CA ALA A 16 -2.71 10.76 1.25
C ALA A 16 -2.88 9.36 1.85
N GLY A 17 -2.14 8.41 1.32
CA GLY A 17 -2.20 7.02 1.74
C GLY A 17 -0.84 6.32 1.63
N GLY A 18 -0.87 4.99 1.48
CA GLY A 18 0.36 4.17 1.45
C GLY A 18 1.32 4.52 0.32
N ALA A 19 0.83 4.94 -0.84
CA ALA A 19 1.69 5.33 -1.96
C ALA A 19 2.50 6.59 -1.64
N GLU A 20 1.86 7.60 -1.04
CA GLU A 20 2.54 8.82 -0.62
C GLU A 20 3.57 8.53 0.49
N ILE A 21 3.24 7.68 1.47
CA ILE A 21 4.18 7.23 2.50
C ILE A 21 5.39 6.56 1.81
N HIS A 22 5.16 5.62 0.91
CA HIS A 22 6.21 4.90 0.19
C HIS A 22 7.17 5.86 -0.52
N LEU A 23 6.66 6.85 -1.25
CA LEU A 23 7.51 7.83 -1.94
C LEU A 23 8.33 8.69 -0.98
N PHE A 24 7.70 9.20 0.09
CA PHE A 24 8.39 10.07 1.03
C PHE A 24 9.44 9.32 1.86
N GLU A 25 9.18 8.05 2.20
CA GLU A 25 10.16 7.20 2.88
C GLU A 25 11.40 6.91 2.00
N ILE A 26 11.22 6.77 0.69
CA ILE A 26 12.34 6.57 -0.26
C ILE A 26 13.04 7.90 -0.53
N PHE A 27 12.33 8.86 -1.09
CA PHE A 27 12.93 10.06 -1.66
C PHE A 27 13.38 11.07 -0.60
N GLY A 28 12.79 11.03 0.60
CA GLY A 28 13.29 11.76 1.76
C GLY A 28 14.68 11.25 2.19
N ARG A 29 14.89 9.91 2.17
CA ARG A 29 16.21 9.31 2.43
C ARG A 29 17.21 9.66 1.33
N LEU A 30 16.82 9.65 0.08
CA LEU A 30 17.66 10.09 -1.02
C LEU A 30 18.05 11.57 -0.87
N ALA A 31 17.11 12.43 -0.48
CA ALA A 31 17.41 13.83 -0.18
C ALA A 31 18.39 13.98 1.00
N ALA A 32 18.24 13.20 2.05
CA ALA A 32 19.16 13.18 3.19
C ALA A 32 20.58 12.68 2.80
N ARG A 33 20.68 11.84 1.76
CA ARG A 33 21.95 11.37 1.17
C ARG A 33 22.58 12.41 0.21
N GLY A 34 22.01 13.61 0.08
CA GLY A 34 22.55 14.70 -0.74
C GLY A 34 22.03 14.74 -2.18
N HIS A 35 21.02 13.93 -2.54
CA HIS A 35 20.35 14.07 -3.81
C HIS A 35 19.40 15.28 -3.79
N ARG A 36 19.31 16.02 -4.92
CA ARG A 36 18.31 17.06 -5.08
C ARG A 36 17.01 16.41 -5.54
N VAL A 37 15.96 16.48 -4.74
CA VAL A 37 14.66 15.91 -5.06
C VAL A 37 13.62 17.03 -5.14
N ARG A 38 12.95 17.11 -6.27
CA ARG A 38 11.80 17.99 -6.49
C ARG A 38 10.58 17.18 -6.89
N MET A 39 9.44 17.45 -6.30
CA MET A 39 8.17 16.80 -6.60
C MET A 39 7.18 17.78 -7.22
N VAL A 40 6.53 17.37 -8.29
CA VAL A 40 5.35 18.04 -8.86
C VAL A 40 4.12 17.20 -8.55
N CYS A 41 3.13 17.78 -7.89
CA CYS A 41 1.88 17.10 -7.51
C CYS A 41 0.66 18.02 -7.60
N SER A 42 -0.55 17.48 -7.39
CA SER A 42 -1.76 18.30 -7.28
C SER A 42 -1.83 19.00 -5.92
N GLY A 43 -2.44 20.19 -5.91
CA GLY A 43 -2.85 20.86 -4.69
C GLY A 43 -4.26 20.48 -4.23
N TRP A 44 -4.67 21.07 -3.12
CA TRP A 44 -6.04 21.02 -2.59
C TRP A 44 -6.43 22.39 -2.06
N SER A 45 -7.68 22.59 -1.67
CA SER A 45 -8.16 23.87 -1.15
C SER A 45 -7.37 24.27 0.11
N GLY A 46 -6.79 25.47 0.09
CA GLY A 46 -5.96 25.98 1.19
C GLY A 46 -4.50 25.52 1.20
N ALA A 47 -4.09 24.64 0.28
CA ALA A 47 -2.69 24.20 0.21
C ALA A 47 -1.77 25.31 -0.31
N PRO A 48 -0.59 25.53 0.30
CA PRO A 48 0.42 26.43 -0.27
C PRO A 48 0.93 25.88 -1.61
N ARG A 49 1.26 26.76 -2.55
CA ARG A 49 1.74 26.36 -3.88
C ARG A 49 3.06 25.61 -3.85
N SER A 50 3.90 25.88 -2.88
CA SER A 50 5.14 25.14 -2.69
C SER A 50 5.39 24.85 -1.21
N ALA A 51 6.16 23.79 -0.94
CA ALA A 51 6.56 23.37 0.39
C ALA A 51 7.91 22.65 0.33
N LYS A 52 8.54 22.49 1.48
CA LYS A 52 9.68 21.59 1.64
C LYS A 52 9.35 20.61 2.76
N ILE A 53 9.30 19.31 2.44
CA ILE A 53 8.96 18.23 3.38
C ILE A 53 9.99 17.13 3.23
N ASP A 54 10.60 16.71 4.31
CA ASP A 54 11.62 15.65 4.36
C ASP A 54 12.76 15.86 3.34
N GLY A 55 13.18 17.11 3.15
CA GLY A 55 14.21 17.47 2.17
C GLY A 55 13.74 17.58 0.72
N ILE A 56 12.51 17.16 0.41
CA ILE A 56 11.90 17.22 -0.91
C ILE A 56 11.27 18.58 -1.13
N THR A 57 11.63 19.26 -2.24
CA THR A 57 10.96 20.48 -2.67
C THR A 57 9.69 20.12 -3.44
N ILE A 58 8.54 20.63 -3.03
CA ILE A 58 7.24 20.27 -3.57
C ILE A 58 6.61 21.46 -4.28
N ASP A 59 6.15 21.25 -5.51
CA ASP A 59 5.34 22.21 -6.27
C ASP A 59 3.93 21.63 -6.48
N ARG A 60 2.94 22.33 -5.97
CA ARG A 60 1.54 21.95 -6.11
C ARG A 60 0.89 22.72 -7.26
N VAL A 61 0.31 22.00 -8.20
CA VAL A 61 -0.23 22.56 -9.44
C VAL A 61 -1.65 22.09 -9.67
N GLY A 62 -2.58 23.04 -9.76
CA GLY A 62 -4.00 22.74 -9.93
C GLY A 62 -4.60 21.97 -8.74
N GLY A 63 -5.69 21.28 -9.00
CA GLY A 63 -6.34 20.37 -8.08
C GLY A 63 -6.42 18.95 -8.68
N ARG A 64 -7.07 18.04 -7.96
CA ARG A 64 -7.20 16.63 -8.36
C ARG A 64 -7.68 16.46 -9.81
N ASP A 65 -8.70 17.22 -10.23
CA ASP A 65 -9.35 17.05 -11.54
C ASP A 65 -8.57 17.72 -12.69
N SER A 66 -7.75 18.72 -12.40
CA SER A 66 -6.96 19.46 -13.39
C SER A 66 -5.51 19.01 -13.50
N PHE A 67 -5.01 18.18 -12.57
CA PHE A 67 -3.61 17.80 -12.50
C PHE A 67 -3.14 17.03 -13.73
N ALA A 68 -3.97 16.19 -14.33
CA ALA A 68 -3.60 15.46 -15.54
C ALA A 68 -3.13 16.38 -16.68
N LEU A 69 -3.69 17.59 -16.80
CA LEU A 69 -3.32 18.58 -17.81
C LEU A 69 -2.25 19.55 -17.32
N LEU A 70 -2.48 20.16 -16.16
CA LEU A 70 -1.61 21.21 -15.61
C LEU A 70 -0.28 20.62 -15.11
N GLY A 71 -0.29 19.42 -14.55
CA GLY A 71 0.91 18.71 -14.11
C GLY A 71 1.88 18.44 -15.26
N ARG A 72 1.39 18.00 -16.42
CA ARG A 72 2.25 17.80 -17.61
C ARG A 72 2.96 19.10 -18.06
N ARG A 73 2.28 20.24 -17.99
CA ARG A 73 2.88 21.55 -18.28
C ARG A 73 3.91 21.95 -17.24
N ALA A 74 3.60 21.73 -15.96
CA ALA A 74 4.52 22.03 -14.85
C ALA A 74 5.78 21.18 -14.92
N VAL A 75 5.66 19.88 -15.19
CA VAL A 75 6.80 18.97 -15.39
C VAL A 75 7.69 19.42 -16.54
N ARG A 76 7.12 19.80 -17.70
CA ARG A 76 7.91 20.34 -18.82
C ARG A 76 8.69 21.60 -18.44
N ARG A 77 8.08 22.51 -17.66
CA ARG A 77 8.76 23.73 -17.16
C ARG A 77 9.87 23.38 -16.18
N ALA A 78 9.62 22.43 -15.25
CA ALA A 78 10.63 21.96 -14.31
C ALA A 78 11.83 21.31 -15.03
N ILE A 79 11.58 20.48 -16.05
CA ILE A 79 12.63 19.88 -16.88
C ILE A 79 13.49 20.97 -17.54
N ALA A 80 12.86 21.98 -18.15
CA ALA A 80 13.57 23.07 -18.82
C ALA A 80 14.39 23.93 -17.86
N ALA A 81 13.87 24.18 -16.66
CA ALA A 81 14.51 25.05 -15.66
C ALA A 81 15.65 24.33 -14.91
N GLU A 82 15.49 23.08 -14.55
CA GLU A 82 16.38 22.38 -13.59
C GLU A 82 17.25 21.31 -14.21
N ARG A 83 16.95 20.87 -15.42
CA ARG A 83 17.67 19.81 -16.15
C ARG A 83 17.92 18.59 -15.26
N PRO A 84 16.86 17.90 -14.80
CA PRO A 84 17.02 16.74 -13.93
C PRO A 84 17.76 15.62 -14.65
N ASP A 85 18.50 14.81 -13.88
CA ASP A 85 19.19 13.62 -14.39
C ASP A 85 18.19 12.51 -14.73
N ILE A 86 17.07 12.47 -14.00
CA ILE A 86 16.03 11.44 -14.16
C ILE A 86 14.65 11.99 -13.81
N LEU A 87 13.65 11.52 -14.55
CA LEU A 87 12.22 11.74 -14.26
C LEU A 87 11.62 10.47 -13.66
N VAL A 88 10.98 10.59 -12.51
CA VAL A 88 10.29 9.50 -11.83
C VAL A 88 8.80 9.79 -11.76
N GLU A 89 7.97 8.90 -12.28
CA GLU A 89 6.50 9.01 -12.21
C GLU A 89 5.95 7.86 -11.35
N ASP A 90 5.21 8.19 -10.28
CA ASP A 90 4.44 7.20 -9.52
C ASP A 90 3.06 7.00 -10.16
N ILE A 91 2.84 5.80 -10.68
CA ILE A 91 1.60 5.41 -11.36
C ILE A 91 0.65 4.77 -10.33
N ASN A 92 0.23 5.55 -9.34
CA ASN A 92 -0.70 5.12 -8.30
C ASN A 92 -2.19 5.46 -8.60
N LYS A 93 -2.42 6.17 -9.71
CA LYS A 93 -3.74 6.55 -10.26
C LYS A 93 -3.67 6.49 -11.78
N LEU A 94 -4.13 7.53 -12.47
CA LEU A 94 -3.99 7.62 -13.93
C LEU A 94 -2.53 7.92 -14.32
N PRO A 95 -1.94 7.18 -15.27
CA PRO A 95 -0.64 7.53 -15.82
C PRO A 95 -0.71 8.88 -16.55
N LEU A 96 0.30 9.72 -16.35
CA LEU A 96 0.39 11.02 -17.01
C LEU A 96 1.11 10.95 -18.38
N PHE A 97 1.61 9.77 -18.76
CA PHE A 97 2.31 9.52 -20.03
C PHE A 97 3.50 10.46 -20.25
N LEU A 98 4.29 10.70 -19.21
CA LEU A 98 5.44 11.59 -19.27
C LEU A 98 6.65 10.98 -19.97
N ALA A 99 6.75 9.65 -20.05
CA ALA A 99 7.85 8.94 -20.68
C ALA A 99 7.94 9.17 -22.20
N THR A 100 6.79 9.31 -22.87
CA THR A 100 6.74 9.45 -24.34
C THR A 100 7.34 10.76 -24.86
N PRO A 101 7.06 11.94 -24.27
CA PRO A 101 7.54 13.23 -24.77
C PRO A 101 8.94 13.60 -24.28
N THR A 102 9.56 12.84 -23.38
CA THR A 102 10.89 13.14 -22.85
C THR A 102 11.96 12.20 -23.37
N ARG A 103 13.17 12.72 -23.54
CA ARG A 103 14.38 11.91 -23.78
C ARG A 103 15.18 11.65 -22.52
N LEU A 104 14.70 12.16 -21.36
CA LEU A 104 15.34 11.95 -20.07
C LEU A 104 15.27 10.46 -19.69
N PRO A 105 16.26 9.97 -18.92
CA PRO A 105 16.12 8.74 -18.16
C PRO A 105 14.81 8.73 -17.38
N PHE A 106 14.08 7.61 -17.40
CA PHE A 106 12.72 7.57 -16.87
C PHE A 106 12.48 6.31 -16.04
N CYS A 107 12.00 6.51 -14.81
CA CYS A 107 11.54 5.43 -13.93
C CYS A 107 10.04 5.57 -13.65
N ALA A 108 9.29 4.48 -13.87
CA ALA A 108 7.90 4.36 -13.47
C ALA A 108 7.79 3.53 -12.19
N ILE A 109 7.39 4.15 -11.09
CA ILE A 109 7.05 3.41 -9.86
C ILE A 109 5.59 2.97 -9.98
N VAL A 110 5.33 1.68 -9.79
CA VAL A 110 4.00 1.09 -9.96
C VAL A 110 3.62 0.35 -8.68
N PRO A 111 2.78 0.97 -7.82
CA PRO A 111 2.26 0.29 -6.63
C PRO A 111 1.36 -0.88 -7.00
N HIS A 112 0.42 -0.67 -7.89
CA HIS A 112 -0.45 -1.67 -8.51
C HIS A 112 -1.17 -1.04 -9.71
N LEU A 113 -1.66 -1.85 -10.59
CA LEU A 113 -2.55 -1.43 -11.67
C LEU A 113 -3.97 -1.90 -11.34
N PHE A 114 -4.96 -1.07 -11.61
CA PHE A 114 -6.35 -1.39 -11.29
C PHE A 114 -6.89 -2.48 -12.20
N GLY A 115 -6.67 -2.37 -13.51
CA GLY A 115 -7.27 -3.29 -14.46
C GLY A 115 -8.80 -3.38 -14.30
N ALA A 116 -9.33 -4.60 -14.32
CA ALA A 116 -10.78 -4.82 -14.14
C ALA A 116 -11.28 -4.50 -12.72
N THR A 117 -10.40 -4.44 -11.70
CA THR A 117 -10.83 -4.11 -10.33
C THR A 117 -11.29 -2.66 -10.19
N ALA A 118 -10.91 -1.77 -11.12
CA ALA A 118 -11.42 -0.40 -11.18
C ALA A 118 -12.96 -0.35 -11.16
N PHE A 119 -13.62 -1.31 -11.80
CA PHE A 119 -15.09 -1.38 -11.86
C PHE A 119 -15.75 -1.79 -10.53
N ALA A 120 -14.98 -2.35 -9.59
CA ALA A 120 -15.44 -2.61 -8.23
C ALA A 120 -15.20 -1.42 -7.27
N GLU A 121 -14.35 -0.46 -7.68
CA GLU A 121 -13.90 0.64 -6.82
C GLU A 121 -14.51 2.00 -7.18
N ALA A 122 -14.89 2.20 -8.45
CA ALA A 122 -15.36 3.47 -8.96
C ALA A 122 -16.63 3.33 -9.81
N ALA A 123 -17.33 4.44 -10.01
CA ALA A 123 -18.46 4.50 -10.95
C ALA A 123 -18.00 4.10 -12.36
N TRP A 124 -18.87 3.40 -13.11
CA TRP A 124 -18.54 2.80 -14.41
C TRP A 124 -17.79 3.72 -15.38
N PRO A 125 -18.17 5.01 -15.58
CA PRO A 125 -17.43 5.87 -16.50
C PRO A 125 -15.99 6.14 -16.06
N VAL A 126 -15.78 6.35 -14.75
CA VAL A 126 -14.46 6.58 -14.17
C VAL A 126 -13.61 5.31 -14.27
N ALA A 127 -14.18 4.17 -13.95
CA ALA A 127 -13.53 2.87 -14.07
C ALA A 127 -13.08 2.56 -15.49
N ALA A 128 -13.94 2.87 -16.48
CA ALA A 128 -13.63 2.70 -17.90
C ALA A 128 -12.45 3.59 -18.35
N VAL A 129 -12.38 4.84 -17.88
CA VAL A 129 -11.26 5.75 -18.14
C VAL A 129 -9.96 5.21 -17.54
N VAL A 130 -9.98 4.74 -16.27
CA VAL A 130 -8.80 4.16 -15.62
C VAL A 130 -8.33 2.93 -16.38
N TRP A 131 -9.22 2.00 -16.67
CA TRP A 131 -8.92 0.77 -17.39
C TRP A 131 -8.36 1.02 -18.80
N ALA A 132 -8.94 2.00 -19.54
CA ALA A 132 -8.46 2.38 -20.85
C ALA A 132 -7.10 3.09 -20.81
N ALA A 133 -6.87 3.92 -19.79
CA ALA A 133 -5.61 4.64 -19.61
C ALA A 133 -4.43 3.72 -19.26
N GLU A 134 -4.68 2.58 -18.62
CA GLU A 134 -3.61 1.60 -18.33
C GLU A 134 -3.19 0.76 -19.55
N ARG A 135 -4.01 0.63 -20.58
CA ARG A 135 -3.74 -0.22 -21.74
C ARG A 135 -2.52 0.20 -22.58
N PRO A 136 -2.32 1.48 -22.90
CA PRO A 136 -1.15 1.90 -23.71
C PRO A 136 0.16 1.94 -22.91
N LEU A 137 0.14 1.61 -21.60
CA LEU A 137 1.28 1.72 -20.70
C LEU A 137 2.54 1.00 -21.24
N PRO A 138 2.50 -0.28 -21.70
CA PRO A 138 3.69 -0.94 -22.20
C PRO A 138 4.31 -0.26 -23.42
N TRP A 139 3.50 0.31 -24.30
CA TRP A 139 3.97 1.04 -25.46
C TRP A 139 4.45 2.45 -25.11
N ALA A 140 3.68 3.20 -24.30
CA ALA A 140 4.01 4.57 -23.93
C ALA A 140 5.26 4.66 -23.05
N TYR A 141 5.51 3.64 -22.22
CA TYR A 141 6.65 3.57 -21.29
C TYR A 141 7.73 2.57 -21.73
N ARG A 142 7.78 2.18 -23.02
CA ARG A 142 8.69 1.13 -23.53
C ARG A 142 10.19 1.38 -23.27
N ARG A 143 10.59 2.63 -23.00
CA ARG A 143 11.96 3.02 -22.66
C ARG A 143 12.18 3.21 -21.16
N ALA A 144 11.12 3.21 -20.36
CA ALA A 144 11.21 3.38 -18.94
C ALA A 144 11.77 2.14 -18.25
N GLY A 145 12.49 2.35 -17.14
CA GLY A 145 12.63 1.32 -16.13
C GLY A 145 11.41 1.32 -15.23
N PHE A 146 10.99 0.13 -14.77
CA PHE A 146 9.84 -0.02 -13.89
C PHE A 146 10.29 -0.46 -12.50
N HIS A 147 9.78 0.21 -11.47
CA HIS A 147 9.88 -0.19 -10.08
C HIS A 147 8.52 -0.77 -9.67
N ALA A 148 8.42 -2.09 -9.60
CA ALA A 148 7.25 -2.79 -9.06
C ALA A 148 7.43 -3.00 -7.55
N ILE A 149 6.39 -2.72 -6.75
CA ILE A 149 6.51 -2.87 -5.29
C ILE A 149 6.29 -4.29 -4.79
N SER A 150 5.85 -5.21 -5.66
CA SER A 150 5.60 -6.61 -5.35
C SER A 150 5.80 -7.50 -6.57
N GLU A 151 5.98 -8.80 -6.35
CA GLU A 151 6.04 -9.80 -7.41
C GLU A 151 4.73 -9.84 -8.20
N SER A 152 3.59 -9.74 -7.52
CA SER A 152 2.28 -9.66 -8.17
C SER A 152 2.14 -8.44 -9.10
N THR A 153 2.74 -7.29 -8.74
CA THR A 153 2.75 -6.11 -9.62
C THR A 153 3.66 -6.32 -10.82
N ARG A 154 4.83 -6.95 -10.62
CA ARG A 154 5.71 -7.36 -11.74
C ARG A 154 4.99 -8.26 -12.73
N ASP A 155 4.32 -9.30 -12.23
CA ASP A 155 3.63 -10.27 -13.06
C ASP A 155 2.45 -9.63 -13.83
N ASP A 156 1.72 -8.69 -13.21
CA ASP A 156 0.67 -7.90 -13.89
C ASP A 156 1.27 -7.01 -15.01
N LEU A 157 2.44 -6.39 -14.77
CA LEU A 157 3.16 -5.61 -15.79
C LEU A 157 3.61 -6.49 -16.96
N ILE A 158 4.18 -7.66 -16.70
CA ILE A 158 4.60 -8.63 -17.72
C ILE A 158 3.38 -9.12 -18.53
N ALA A 159 2.30 -9.48 -17.86
CA ALA A 159 1.05 -9.91 -18.50
C ALA A 159 0.46 -8.84 -19.45
N ARG A 160 0.76 -7.57 -19.21
CA ARG A 160 0.35 -6.44 -20.07
C ARG A 160 1.34 -6.14 -21.20
N GLY A 161 2.49 -6.81 -21.23
CA GLY A 161 3.49 -6.67 -22.29
C GLY A 161 4.69 -5.76 -21.94
N VAL A 162 4.88 -5.43 -20.68
CA VAL A 162 6.14 -4.80 -20.23
C VAL A 162 7.23 -5.87 -20.21
N ARG A 163 8.40 -5.55 -20.79
CA ARG A 163 9.53 -6.49 -20.86
C ARG A 163 10.10 -6.76 -19.46
N PRO A 164 10.30 -8.05 -19.08
CA PRO A 164 10.77 -8.42 -17.72
C PRO A 164 12.08 -7.76 -17.32
N GLU A 165 13.03 -7.59 -18.24
CA GLU A 165 14.33 -6.96 -18.00
C GLU A 165 14.24 -5.46 -17.66
N ARG A 166 13.10 -4.83 -17.91
CA ARG A 166 12.83 -3.44 -17.53
C ARG A 166 12.20 -3.31 -16.14
N ILE A 167 11.86 -4.41 -15.48
CA ILE A 167 11.14 -4.39 -14.21
C ILE A 167 12.08 -4.84 -13.09
N ARG A 168 12.24 -4.00 -12.07
CA ARG A 168 12.88 -4.35 -10.80
C ARG A 168 11.81 -4.39 -9.72
N VAL A 169 11.78 -5.47 -8.95
CA VAL A 169 10.91 -5.56 -7.76
C VAL A 169 11.69 -5.02 -6.57
N ILE A 170 11.14 -4.02 -5.90
CA ILE A 170 11.69 -3.42 -4.69
C ILE A 170 10.55 -3.27 -3.70
N HIS A 171 10.57 -4.07 -2.65
CA HIS A 171 9.50 -4.09 -1.66
C HIS A 171 9.52 -2.84 -0.77
N PRO A 172 8.33 -2.31 -0.39
CA PRO A 172 8.22 -1.29 0.64
C PRO A 172 8.79 -1.75 1.98
N GLY A 173 9.39 -0.84 2.69
CA GLY A 173 9.89 -1.08 4.03
C GLY A 173 8.86 -0.87 5.13
N VAL A 174 9.28 -1.09 6.36
CA VAL A 174 8.57 -0.73 7.58
C VAL A 174 9.56 -0.08 8.57
N ASP A 175 9.08 0.86 9.38
CA ASP A 175 9.87 1.37 10.49
C ASP A 175 9.87 0.37 11.66
N GLY A 176 10.82 -0.56 11.64
CA GLY A 176 10.96 -1.60 12.66
C GLY A 176 11.39 -1.08 14.04
N LYS A 177 11.73 0.22 14.19
CA LYS A 177 11.97 0.87 15.48
C LYS A 177 10.68 1.42 16.08
N HIS A 178 9.77 1.84 15.23
CA HIS A 178 8.47 2.36 15.63
C HIS A 178 7.46 1.22 15.82
N PHE A 179 7.33 0.34 14.84
CA PHE A 179 6.52 -0.87 14.93
C PHE A 179 7.33 -2.00 15.57
N THR A 180 7.11 -2.21 16.85
CA THR A 180 7.82 -3.23 17.64
C THR A 180 6.85 -4.11 18.41
N PRO A 181 7.21 -5.37 18.71
CA PRO A 181 6.44 -6.20 19.62
C PRO A 181 6.26 -5.50 20.98
N GLY A 182 5.10 -5.70 21.58
CA GLY A 182 4.87 -5.24 22.97
C GLY A 182 5.60 -6.14 23.99
N PRO A 183 5.59 -5.73 25.27
CA PRO A 183 6.08 -6.57 26.35
C PRO A 183 5.28 -7.90 26.39
N PRO A 184 5.85 -8.96 26.99
CA PRO A 184 5.14 -10.22 27.19
C PRO A 184 3.79 -10.02 27.86
N GLY A 185 2.77 -10.78 27.45
CA GLY A 185 1.41 -10.66 27.99
C GLY A 185 0.56 -9.49 27.45
N ARG A 186 1.05 -8.75 26.43
CA ARG A 186 0.31 -7.63 25.84
C ARG A 186 -0.90 -8.06 24.99
N ARG A 187 -0.94 -9.32 24.52
CA ARG A 187 -2.10 -9.83 23.78
C ARG A 187 -3.36 -9.81 24.63
N SER A 188 -4.49 -9.55 23.99
CA SER A 188 -5.80 -9.59 24.67
C SER A 188 -6.07 -10.97 25.27
N THR A 189 -6.72 -11.02 26.43
CA THR A 189 -7.11 -12.28 27.08
C THR A 189 -8.12 -13.06 26.27
N SER A 190 -9.07 -12.37 25.62
CA SER A 190 -9.98 -12.96 24.63
C SER A 190 -9.39 -12.83 23.25
N PRO A 191 -9.44 -13.89 22.40
CA PRO A 191 -8.91 -13.81 21.04
C PRO A 191 -9.56 -12.69 20.25
N SER A 192 -8.75 -11.71 19.81
CA SER A 192 -9.20 -10.58 19.01
C SER A 192 -8.49 -10.56 17.66
N PHE A 193 -9.25 -10.25 16.62
CA PHE A 193 -8.76 -10.06 15.26
C PHE A 193 -8.85 -8.59 14.92
N LEU A 194 -7.87 -8.04 14.21
CA LEU A 194 -7.80 -6.61 13.92
C LEU A 194 -7.82 -6.35 12.42
N TYR A 195 -8.69 -5.45 11.99
CA TYR A 195 -8.59 -4.82 10.68
C TYR A 195 -8.14 -3.37 10.86
N VAL A 196 -7.14 -2.94 10.09
CA VAL A 196 -6.71 -1.52 10.02
C VAL A 196 -6.70 -1.06 8.58
N GLY A 197 -7.47 -0.02 8.27
CA GLY A 197 -7.48 0.55 6.93
C GLY A 197 -8.76 1.32 6.59
N ARG A 198 -8.82 1.84 5.36
CA ARG A 198 -10.01 2.54 4.87
C ARG A 198 -11.21 1.61 4.80
N LEU A 199 -12.36 2.06 5.30
CA LEU A 199 -13.59 1.29 5.26
C LEU A 199 -14.28 1.49 3.90
N LYS A 200 -13.83 0.72 2.90
CA LYS A 200 -14.36 0.69 1.54
C LYS A 200 -14.93 -0.69 1.23
N ARG A 201 -15.95 -0.74 0.41
CA ARG A 201 -16.64 -1.99 0.04
C ARG A 201 -15.66 -3.03 -0.52
N TYR A 202 -14.77 -2.63 -1.41
CA TYR A 202 -13.81 -3.53 -2.05
C TYR A 202 -12.78 -4.13 -1.07
N LYS A 203 -12.56 -3.54 0.10
CA LYS A 203 -11.64 -4.09 1.12
C LYS A 203 -12.13 -5.39 1.76
N GLY A 204 -13.35 -5.83 1.47
CA GLY A 204 -13.85 -7.14 1.87
C GLY A 204 -14.12 -7.33 3.37
N ILE A 205 -14.15 -6.25 4.16
CA ILE A 205 -14.32 -6.29 5.63
C ILE A 205 -15.59 -7.06 6.03
N ALA A 206 -16.63 -6.99 5.22
CA ALA A 206 -17.86 -7.76 5.42
C ALA A 206 -17.61 -9.28 5.49
N PHE A 207 -16.59 -9.81 4.80
CA PHE A 207 -16.24 -11.23 4.90
C PHE A 207 -15.64 -11.56 6.27
N ALA A 208 -14.83 -10.67 6.86
CA ALA A 208 -14.30 -10.84 8.20
C ALA A 208 -15.42 -10.84 9.27
N ILE A 209 -16.41 -9.95 9.15
CA ILE A 209 -17.58 -9.92 10.05
C ILE A 209 -18.40 -11.22 9.93
N ARG A 210 -18.65 -11.70 8.72
CA ARG A 210 -19.36 -12.98 8.50
C ARG A 210 -18.56 -14.19 9.01
N ALA A 211 -17.24 -14.19 8.83
CA ALA A 211 -16.36 -15.23 9.35
C ALA A 211 -16.37 -15.26 10.89
N LEU A 212 -16.33 -14.09 11.52
CA LEU A 212 -16.48 -13.96 12.98
C LEU A 212 -17.82 -14.56 13.43
N ALA A 213 -18.93 -14.25 12.75
CA ALA A 213 -20.25 -14.81 13.08
C ALA A 213 -20.26 -16.34 13.07
N LEU A 214 -19.60 -16.97 12.08
CA LEU A 214 -19.46 -18.42 12.01
C LEU A 214 -18.57 -18.96 13.14
N ALA A 215 -17.41 -18.36 13.36
CA ALA A 215 -16.45 -18.80 14.36
C ALA A 215 -17.03 -18.68 15.79
N ARG A 216 -17.80 -17.63 16.08
CA ARG A 216 -18.44 -17.41 17.40
C ARG A 216 -19.48 -18.46 17.76
N ARG A 217 -19.97 -19.28 16.85
CA ARG A 217 -20.82 -20.44 17.19
C ARG A 217 -20.09 -21.47 18.02
N GLN A 218 -18.75 -21.57 17.87
CA GLN A 218 -17.89 -22.49 18.61
C GLN A 218 -17.12 -21.76 19.73
N ARG A 219 -16.70 -20.51 19.50
CA ARG A 219 -15.92 -19.67 20.41
C ARG A 219 -16.62 -18.32 20.59
N PRO A 220 -17.58 -18.20 21.52
CA PRO A 220 -18.36 -16.98 21.73
C PRO A 220 -17.55 -15.75 22.22
N ASP A 221 -16.34 -15.97 22.72
CA ASP A 221 -15.42 -14.96 23.23
C ASP A 221 -14.62 -14.22 22.13
N LEU A 222 -14.66 -14.68 20.87
CA LEU A 222 -13.95 -14.03 19.77
C LEU A 222 -14.44 -12.60 19.50
N ARG A 223 -13.51 -11.72 19.16
CA ARG A 223 -13.78 -10.31 18.82
C ARG A 223 -13.13 -9.91 17.50
N LEU A 224 -13.71 -8.92 16.84
CA LEU A 224 -13.13 -8.25 15.68
C LEU A 224 -13.07 -6.75 15.95
N GLU A 225 -11.88 -6.20 15.90
CA GLU A 225 -11.62 -4.77 16.08
C GLU A 225 -11.36 -4.16 14.71
N ILE A 226 -12.03 -3.04 14.40
CA ILE A 226 -11.98 -2.37 13.09
C ILE A 226 -11.54 -0.94 13.32
N ALA A 227 -10.30 -0.62 12.93
CA ALA A 227 -9.72 0.71 13.00
C ALA A 227 -9.64 1.34 11.60
N GLY A 228 -10.23 2.51 11.46
CA GLY A 228 -10.25 3.28 10.23
C GLY A 228 -11.60 3.95 9.97
N THR A 229 -11.64 4.74 8.89
CA THR A 229 -12.84 5.46 8.45
C THR A 229 -13.12 5.18 6.98
N GLY A 230 -14.35 5.43 6.55
CA GLY A 230 -14.76 5.29 5.16
C GLY A 230 -16.27 5.29 5.01
N ASP A 231 -16.72 5.41 3.78
CA ASP A 231 -18.12 5.48 3.40
C ASP A 231 -18.89 4.16 3.59
N TYR A 232 -18.17 3.04 3.73
CA TYR A 232 -18.78 1.73 3.92
C TYR A 232 -19.04 1.38 5.40
N ARG A 233 -18.74 2.29 6.35
CA ARG A 233 -18.87 2.04 7.79
C ARG A 233 -20.31 1.68 8.20
N ALA A 234 -21.28 2.48 7.77
CA ALA A 234 -22.68 2.27 8.15
C ALA A 234 -23.22 0.89 7.70
N GLU A 235 -22.80 0.41 6.53
CA GLU A 235 -23.14 -0.92 6.04
C GLU A 235 -22.53 -2.04 6.88
N LEU A 236 -21.28 -1.85 7.31
CA LEU A 236 -20.59 -2.81 8.18
C LEU A 236 -21.23 -2.89 9.56
N GLU A 237 -21.61 -1.75 10.14
CA GLU A 237 -22.33 -1.68 11.43
C GLU A 237 -23.71 -2.37 11.32
N ARG A 238 -24.47 -2.09 10.26
CA ARG A 238 -25.75 -2.78 9.99
C ARG A 238 -25.56 -4.28 9.82
N LEU A 239 -24.50 -4.72 9.13
CA LEU A 239 -24.19 -6.14 8.99
C LEU A 239 -23.87 -6.78 10.33
N ALA A 240 -23.05 -6.13 11.18
CA ALA A 240 -22.73 -6.62 12.49
C ALA A 240 -23.97 -6.77 13.37
N ALA A 241 -24.86 -5.76 13.39
CA ALA A 241 -26.13 -5.79 14.10
C ALA A 241 -27.05 -6.93 13.61
N SER A 242 -27.20 -7.10 12.29
CA SER A 242 -28.03 -8.16 11.71
C SER A 242 -27.55 -9.58 12.04
N LEU A 243 -26.24 -9.71 12.39
CA LEU A 243 -25.63 -10.96 12.82
C LEU A 243 -25.51 -11.07 14.35
N GLN A 244 -26.09 -10.14 15.09
CA GLN A 244 -26.05 -10.06 16.56
C GLN A 244 -24.63 -9.99 17.13
N LEU A 245 -23.76 -9.22 16.46
CA LEU A 245 -22.34 -9.05 16.80
C LEU A 245 -21.99 -7.69 17.42
N ASP A 246 -22.97 -6.90 17.88
CA ASP A 246 -22.78 -5.53 18.37
C ASP A 246 -21.74 -5.41 19.50
N ARG A 247 -21.58 -6.47 20.32
CA ARG A 247 -20.58 -6.52 21.39
C ARG A 247 -19.28 -7.24 20.99
N ALA A 248 -19.24 -7.82 19.80
CA ALA A 248 -18.10 -8.61 19.32
C ALA A 248 -17.33 -7.89 18.21
N VAL A 249 -17.97 -6.98 17.48
CA VAL A 249 -17.34 -6.13 16.46
C VAL A 249 -17.22 -4.71 17.04
N ILE A 250 -15.99 -4.21 17.17
CA ILE A 250 -15.70 -2.91 17.77
C ILE A 250 -15.14 -1.98 16.68
N PHE A 251 -15.84 -0.88 16.41
CA PHE A 251 -15.43 0.15 15.45
C PHE A 251 -14.73 1.30 16.15
N HIS A 252 -13.42 1.42 16.02
CA HIS A 252 -12.60 2.47 16.65
C HIS A 252 -12.65 3.82 15.90
N GLY A 253 -13.05 3.82 14.63
CA GLY A 253 -12.91 5.02 13.79
C GLY A 253 -11.45 5.30 13.45
N PHE A 254 -11.12 6.57 13.21
CA PHE A 254 -9.72 6.99 13.06
C PHE A 254 -8.98 6.84 14.38
N VAL A 255 -7.79 6.26 14.31
CA VAL A 255 -6.92 6.07 15.50
C VAL A 255 -5.57 6.73 15.26
N SER A 256 -4.95 7.20 16.35
CA SER A 256 -3.56 7.69 16.29
C SER A 256 -2.59 6.54 15.95
N GLU A 257 -1.38 6.89 15.56
CA GLU A 257 -0.35 5.91 15.25
C GLU A 257 -0.01 5.03 16.47
N GLU A 258 0.07 5.64 17.66
CA GLU A 258 0.32 4.93 18.92
C GLU A 258 -0.82 3.94 19.23
N ARG A 259 -2.07 4.38 19.04
CA ARG A 259 -3.22 3.51 19.23
C ARG A 259 -3.28 2.38 18.22
N LYS A 260 -2.88 2.64 16.97
CA LYS A 260 -2.75 1.62 15.92
C LYS A 260 -1.75 0.53 16.33
N ILE A 261 -0.58 0.94 16.83
CA ILE A 261 0.46 0.02 17.32
C ILE A 261 -0.05 -0.80 18.50
N ASP A 262 -0.73 -0.18 19.46
CA ASP A 262 -1.30 -0.89 20.61
C ASP A 262 -2.34 -1.93 20.20
N LEU A 263 -3.21 -1.60 19.24
CA LEU A 263 -4.18 -2.53 18.67
C LEU A 263 -3.47 -3.70 17.97
N MET A 264 -2.43 -3.43 17.17
CA MET A 264 -1.63 -4.46 16.51
C MET A 264 -0.97 -5.40 17.52
N ARG A 265 -0.39 -4.86 18.59
CA ARG A 265 0.26 -5.64 19.66
C ARG A 265 -0.71 -6.50 20.47
N SER A 266 -1.94 -6.03 20.65
CA SER A 266 -2.96 -6.73 21.42
C SER A 266 -3.71 -7.80 20.60
N ALA A 267 -3.75 -7.66 19.30
CA ALA A 267 -4.48 -8.56 18.42
C ALA A 267 -3.80 -9.95 18.31
N TRP A 268 -4.60 -10.99 18.20
CA TRP A 268 -4.15 -12.36 17.93
C TRP A 268 -3.75 -12.54 16.48
N ALA A 269 -4.46 -11.87 15.56
CA ALA A 269 -4.05 -11.73 14.17
C ALA A 269 -4.63 -10.47 13.55
N ASN A 270 -3.92 -9.91 12.56
CA ASN A 270 -4.45 -8.92 11.64
C ASN A 270 -5.28 -9.63 10.55
N VAL A 271 -6.42 -9.07 10.15
CA VAL A 271 -7.30 -9.64 9.12
C VAL A 271 -7.38 -8.69 7.93
N PHE A 272 -6.99 -9.17 6.74
CA PHE A 272 -6.95 -8.34 5.54
C PHE A 272 -7.61 -9.04 4.33
N PRO A 273 -8.95 -9.00 4.22
CA PRO A 273 -9.71 -9.79 3.24
C PRO A 273 -9.90 -9.09 1.89
N SER A 274 -8.95 -8.27 1.44
CA SER A 274 -9.02 -7.54 0.17
C SER A 274 -8.83 -8.45 -1.05
N PRO A 275 -9.50 -8.19 -2.19
CA PRO A 275 -9.32 -8.94 -3.44
C PRO A 275 -8.03 -8.59 -4.17
N LYS A 276 -7.45 -7.42 -3.91
CA LYS A 276 -6.22 -6.93 -4.53
C LYS A 276 -5.63 -5.80 -3.69
N GLU A 277 -4.32 -5.82 -3.53
CA GLU A 277 -3.52 -4.74 -2.95
C GLU A 277 -2.22 -4.58 -3.75
N GLY A 278 -1.53 -3.46 -3.55
CA GLY A 278 -0.18 -3.32 -4.08
C GLY A 278 0.83 -4.15 -3.28
N TRP A 279 0.72 -4.10 -1.95
CA TRP A 279 1.62 -4.80 -1.02
C TRP A 279 0.92 -5.26 0.26
N GLY A 280 0.24 -4.38 0.95
CA GLY A 280 -0.33 -4.66 2.28
C GLY A 280 0.54 -4.08 3.39
N MET A 281 0.79 -2.76 3.35
CA MET A 281 1.60 -2.05 4.35
C MET A 281 1.21 -2.40 5.79
N THR A 282 -0.09 -2.41 6.09
CA THR A 282 -0.62 -2.74 7.43
C THR A 282 -0.34 -4.19 7.85
N ILE A 283 -0.18 -5.11 6.90
CA ILE A 283 0.25 -6.49 7.20
C ILE A 283 1.68 -6.49 7.71
N ILE A 284 2.56 -5.75 7.04
CA ILE A 284 3.96 -5.68 7.44
C ILE A 284 4.14 -4.88 8.74
N GLU A 285 3.35 -3.84 8.97
CA GLU A 285 3.30 -3.13 10.26
C GLU A 285 2.85 -4.06 11.40
N ALA A 286 1.79 -4.85 11.20
CA ALA A 286 1.35 -5.86 12.17
C ALA A 286 2.42 -6.95 12.38
N SER A 287 3.06 -7.41 11.31
CA SER A 287 4.18 -8.36 11.35
C SER A 287 5.34 -7.80 12.17
N ALA A 288 5.70 -6.52 11.99
CA ALA A 288 6.71 -5.83 12.77
C ALA A 288 6.34 -5.73 14.27
N CYS A 289 5.04 -5.67 14.59
CA CYS A 289 4.53 -5.76 15.96
C CYS A 289 4.49 -7.21 16.50
N GLY A 290 4.93 -8.21 15.75
CA GLY A 290 4.88 -9.63 16.14
C GLY A 290 3.48 -10.24 16.04
N THR A 291 2.62 -9.71 15.16
CA THR A 291 1.24 -10.15 15.00
C THR A 291 1.07 -10.81 13.62
N PRO A 292 0.68 -12.09 13.56
CA PRO A 292 0.47 -12.79 12.30
C PRO A 292 -0.75 -12.25 11.55
N SER A 293 -0.90 -12.61 10.27
CA SER A 293 -2.00 -12.10 9.44
C SER A 293 -2.88 -13.22 8.86
N LEU A 294 -4.18 -12.95 8.81
CA LEU A 294 -5.16 -13.69 8.02
C LEU A 294 -5.52 -12.84 6.80
N ALA A 295 -5.05 -13.22 5.62
CA ALA A 295 -5.26 -12.41 4.42
C ALA A 295 -5.91 -13.20 3.30
N SER A 296 -6.55 -12.48 2.35
CA SER A 296 -6.96 -13.11 1.11
C SER A 296 -5.74 -13.57 0.30
N ASP A 297 -5.83 -14.76 -0.29
CA ASP A 297 -4.89 -15.19 -1.33
C ASP A 297 -5.16 -14.41 -2.60
N SER A 298 -4.58 -13.23 -2.66
CA SER A 298 -4.81 -12.25 -3.72
C SER A 298 -3.53 -11.47 -4.04
N PRO A 299 -3.43 -10.87 -5.23
CA PRO A 299 -2.26 -10.10 -5.62
C PRO A 299 -1.85 -9.06 -4.58
N GLY A 300 -0.57 -8.95 -4.30
CA GLY A 300 0.04 -8.09 -3.29
C GLY A 300 -0.05 -8.65 -1.87
N LEU A 301 -1.16 -9.28 -1.48
CA LEU A 301 -1.28 -9.88 -0.14
C LEU A 301 -0.51 -11.19 -0.03
N ARG A 302 -0.48 -11.99 -1.10
CA ARG A 302 0.34 -13.22 -1.15
C ARG A 302 1.84 -12.94 -1.11
N ASP A 303 2.25 -11.72 -1.45
CA ASP A 303 3.65 -11.32 -1.40
C ASP A 303 4.06 -10.84 0.01
N SER A 304 3.09 -10.39 0.81
CA SER A 304 3.31 -9.89 2.18
C SER A 304 3.01 -10.90 3.28
N VAL A 305 2.45 -12.08 2.95
CA VAL A 305 2.16 -13.16 3.90
C VAL A 305 2.75 -14.48 3.41
N CYS A 306 3.69 -15.05 4.17
CA CYS A 306 4.17 -16.42 3.96
C CYS A 306 3.17 -17.39 4.57
N HIS A 307 2.39 -18.10 3.73
CA HIS A 307 1.33 -19.00 4.16
C HIS A 307 1.85 -20.12 5.08
N GLY A 308 1.22 -20.28 6.25
CA GLY A 308 1.61 -21.24 7.27
C GLY A 308 2.81 -20.83 8.14
N GLU A 309 3.49 -19.73 7.79
CA GLU A 309 4.65 -19.21 8.53
C GLU A 309 4.39 -17.90 9.24
N THR A 310 4.06 -16.83 8.48
CA THR A 310 3.79 -15.49 9.04
C THR A 310 2.29 -15.22 9.19
N GLY A 311 1.46 -16.17 8.75
CA GLY A 311 0.02 -16.06 8.76
C GLY A 311 -0.64 -17.08 7.83
N PHE A 312 -1.91 -16.89 7.55
CA PHE A 312 -2.65 -17.74 6.61
C PHE A 312 -3.22 -16.92 5.46
N LEU A 313 -3.08 -17.47 4.25
CA LEU A 313 -3.78 -17.03 3.06
C LEU A 313 -5.02 -17.89 2.85
N VAL A 314 -6.17 -17.26 2.61
CA VAL A 314 -7.43 -17.92 2.30
C VAL A 314 -8.01 -17.36 1.01
N ARG A 315 -8.70 -18.19 0.24
CA ARG A 315 -9.33 -17.72 -1.00
C ARG A 315 -10.22 -16.52 -0.71
N HIS A 316 -10.09 -15.46 -1.53
CA HIS A 316 -10.92 -14.26 -1.37
C HIS A 316 -12.42 -14.60 -1.39
N GLY A 317 -13.15 -14.09 -0.39
CA GLY A 317 -14.59 -14.33 -0.24
C GLY A 317 -14.95 -15.66 0.43
N ASP A 318 -13.98 -16.55 0.70
CA ASP A 318 -14.24 -17.80 1.42
C ASP A 318 -14.35 -17.56 2.94
N VAL A 319 -15.58 -17.20 3.33
CA VAL A 319 -15.94 -16.91 4.72
C VAL A 319 -15.74 -18.12 5.63
N ARG A 320 -15.96 -19.36 5.12
CA ARG A 320 -15.82 -20.59 5.92
C ARG A 320 -14.36 -20.88 6.25
N SER A 321 -13.51 -20.81 5.25
CA SER A 321 -12.06 -20.99 5.47
C SER A 321 -11.50 -19.91 6.37
N LEU A 322 -11.92 -18.64 6.22
CA LEU A 322 -11.50 -17.55 7.09
C LEU A 322 -11.93 -17.82 8.56
N ALA A 323 -13.17 -18.26 8.78
CA ALA A 323 -13.67 -18.63 10.11
C ALA A 323 -12.86 -19.81 10.71
N ALA A 324 -12.56 -20.82 9.91
CA ALA A 324 -11.74 -21.95 10.36
C ALA A 324 -10.34 -21.52 10.81
N ARG A 325 -9.70 -20.60 10.08
CA ARG A 325 -8.39 -20.06 10.48
C ARG A 325 -8.47 -19.14 11.71
N MET A 326 -9.58 -18.42 11.89
CA MET A 326 -9.82 -17.68 13.14
C MET A 326 -9.90 -18.64 14.34
N LEU A 327 -10.62 -19.76 14.22
CA LEU A 327 -10.73 -20.78 15.27
C LEU A 327 -9.38 -21.43 15.55
N GLU A 328 -8.64 -21.84 14.52
CA GLU A 328 -7.32 -22.46 14.64
C GLU A 328 -6.35 -21.58 15.45
N LEU A 329 -6.31 -20.28 15.16
CA LEU A 329 -5.49 -19.34 15.93
C LEU A 329 -6.03 -19.13 17.35
N ALA A 330 -7.34 -19.03 17.51
CA ALA A 330 -7.98 -18.82 18.82
C ALA A 330 -7.79 -20.01 19.77
N ASP A 331 -7.67 -21.22 19.23
CA ASP A 331 -7.48 -22.44 20.00
C ASP A 331 -6.00 -22.76 20.29
N SER A 332 -5.07 -22.03 19.66
CA SER A 332 -3.64 -22.30 19.80
C SER A 332 -2.80 -21.03 20.02
N PRO A 333 -2.73 -20.50 21.26
CA PRO A 333 -1.82 -19.39 21.61
C PRO A 333 -0.36 -19.68 21.22
N PRO A 334 0.18 -20.92 21.33
CA PRO A 334 1.53 -21.23 20.88
C PRO A 334 1.73 -21.04 19.36
N LEU A 335 0.70 -21.35 18.55
CA LEU A 335 0.74 -21.12 17.10
C LEU A 335 0.81 -19.63 16.78
N VAL A 336 -0.02 -18.81 17.46
CA VAL A 336 -0.01 -17.35 17.30
C VAL A 336 1.36 -16.76 17.67
N ALA A 337 1.96 -17.22 18.78
CA ALA A 337 3.28 -16.76 19.20
C ALA A 337 4.35 -17.11 18.15
N ARG A 338 4.42 -18.37 17.74
CA ARG A 338 5.37 -18.85 16.72
C ARG A 338 5.23 -18.13 15.38
N MET A 339 3.99 -17.94 14.90
CA MET A 339 3.74 -17.19 13.67
C MET A 339 4.10 -15.71 13.83
N GLY A 340 3.80 -15.11 14.97
CA GLY A 340 4.16 -13.72 15.28
C GLY A 340 5.66 -13.48 15.28
N GLU A 341 6.45 -14.41 15.84
CA GLU A 341 7.92 -14.34 15.78
C GLU A 341 8.47 -14.44 14.36
N ARG A 342 7.90 -15.33 13.55
CA ARG A 342 8.29 -15.47 12.14
C ARG A 342 7.89 -14.23 11.33
N ALA A 343 6.68 -13.68 11.59
CA ALA A 343 6.21 -12.45 10.98
C ALA A 343 7.14 -11.28 11.32
N ARG A 344 7.57 -11.17 12.59
CA ARG A 344 8.54 -10.15 13.01
C ARG A 344 9.87 -10.29 12.27
N ARG A 345 10.45 -11.50 12.20
CA ARG A 345 11.69 -11.73 11.45
C ARG A 345 11.56 -11.40 9.98
N PHE A 346 10.43 -11.72 9.37
CA PHE A 346 10.15 -11.35 7.98
C PHE A 346 10.11 -9.82 7.81
N ALA A 347 9.37 -9.11 8.68
CA ALA A 347 9.28 -7.65 8.63
C ALA A 347 10.66 -6.96 8.85
N GLU A 348 11.55 -7.54 9.66
CA GLU A 348 12.91 -7.02 9.89
C GLU A 348 13.80 -7.04 8.64
N THR A 349 13.49 -7.88 7.67
CA THR A 349 14.18 -7.87 6.36
C THR A 349 13.73 -6.74 5.44
N LEU A 350 12.58 -6.11 5.75
CA LEU A 350 11.92 -5.08 4.95
C LEU A 350 12.12 -3.71 5.60
N THR A 351 13.24 -3.06 5.30
CA THR A 351 13.55 -1.74 5.87
C THR A 351 13.47 -0.65 4.82
N TRP A 352 13.01 0.54 5.20
CA TRP A 352 13.01 1.70 4.31
C TRP A 352 14.41 2.08 3.82
N GLU A 353 15.44 1.79 4.61
CA GLU A 353 16.83 2.04 4.22
C GLU A 353 17.24 1.14 3.04
N ARG A 354 16.85 -0.15 3.09
CA ARG A 354 17.04 -1.09 1.99
C ARG A 354 16.27 -0.66 0.74
N THR A 355 14.98 -0.34 0.90
CA THR A 355 14.12 0.13 -0.20
C THR A 355 14.72 1.36 -0.88
N ALA A 356 15.18 2.35 -0.10
CA ALA A 356 15.82 3.56 -0.63
C ALA A 356 17.13 3.26 -1.36
N THR A 357 17.97 2.35 -0.81
CA THR A 357 19.25 1.96 -1.42
C THR A 357 19.04 1.23 -2.76
N GLU A 358 18.11 0.27 -2.80
CA GLU A 358 17.78 -0.47 -4.02
C GLU A 358 17.16 0.46 -5.07
N THR A 359 16.30 1.41 -4.66
CA THR A 359 15.75 2.43 -5.56
C THR A 359 16.85 3.35 -6.09
N GLU A 360 17.75 3.85 -5.24
CA GLU A 360 18.87 4.68 -5.65
C GLU A 360 19.73 3.98 -6.70
N GLN A 361 20.03 2.71 -6.48
CA GLN A 361 20.80 1.91 -7.45
C GLN A 361 20.06 1.75 -8.77
N GLN A 362 18.76 1.45 -8.74
CA GLN A 362 17.94 1.36 -9.95
C GLN A 362 17.95 2.69 -10.74
N LEU A 363 17.82 3.82 -10.07
CA LEU A 363 17.84 5.13 -10.74
C LEU A 363 19.20 5.39 -11.42
N LYS A 364 20.32 5.03 -10.75
CA LYS A 364 21.66 5.12 -11.32
C LYS A 364 21.84 4.24 -12.54
N ASP A 365 21.34 3.00 -12.50
CA ASP A 365 21.40 2.05 -13.60
C ASP A 365 20.64 2.57 -14.84
N ILE A 366 19.42 3.11 -14.63
CA ILE A 366 18.60 3.71 -15.69
C ILE A 366 19.31 4.92 -16.34
N ILE A 367 19.96 5.77 -15.55
CA ILE A 367 20.73 6.92 -16.06
C ILE A 367 21.90 6.42 -16.91
N ALA A 368 22.66 5.44 -16.42
CA ALA A 368 23.81 4.88 -17.16
C ALA A 368 23.42 4.23 -18.46
N GLU A 369 22.34 3.41 -18.47
CA GLU A 369 21.80 2.80 -19.69
C GLU A 369 21.38 3.85 -20.74
N SER A 370 20.76 4.94 -20.30
CA SER A 370 20.32 6.02 -21.18
C SER A 370 21.45 6.84 -21.79
N ALA A 371 22.63 6.83 -21.17
CA ALA A 371 23.83 7.51 -21.68
C ALA A 371 24.58 6.68 -22.74
N MET A 372 24.34 5.36 -22.79
CA MET A 372 24.98 4.43 -23.72
C MET A 372 24.16 4.17 -25.00
N GLY A 373 22.88 4.52 -25.02
CA GLY A 373 21.94 4.29 -26.13
C GLY A 373 21.38 5.56 -26.73
#